data_e409f00b7bf43bec5d170b13361fdb34
#
_entry.id   e409f00b7bf43bec5d170b13361fdb34
#
_cell.length_a   1.000
_cell.length_b   1.000
_cell.length_c   1.000
_cell.angle_alpha   90.00
_cell.angle_beta   90.00
_cell.angle_gamma   90.00
#
_symmetry.space_group_name_H-M   'P 1'
#
loop_
_entity.id
_entity.type
_entity.pdbx_description
1 polymer ?
#
loop_
_entity_poly.entity_id
_entity_poly.type
_entity_poly.pdbx_seq_one_letter_code
_entity_poly.pdbx_strand_id
1 'polypeptide(L)'
;MKKIKINSFAVLAFVVTFIFTTFNANANQTRENVIKRGSLNCGVSQGVPGFSNADASGKWAGIDVDFCRAIASAILGDANKVKFTPLSAKDRFEVLKAGDIDVLARNTTWTLSRDGGLALDFIGTNFYDGQGFMVRKAANINSAKKLNNVKVCVETGTTTELNLRDYFKANKLKYEPVAFTKSDEAVAAYDAGRCDVYTTDKSGLAANRTKTKNPADHIILPETISKEPLGPVVRGNDENWANITRWTLNVMIEAEELGITKTNVDTLKSTDNPAIKRLLGLEGETGKNLSLNNEWSYNIIKQVGNYGESYEANVGPKTPVGLARGLNQLWTKGGILYAPPVR
;
A
#
# COMPACT_ATOMS: atom_id res chain seq x y z
N MET A 1 -61.80 -50.56 50.58
CA MET A 1 -61.87 -49.36 49.69
C MET A 1 -60.70 -48.45 50.07
N LYS A 2 -59.60 -48.50 49.30
CA LYS A 2 -58.40 -47.66 49.48
C LYS A 2 -58.44 -46.50 48.51
N LYS A 3 -58.45 -45.29 49.04
CA LYS A 3 -58.37 -44.04 48.18
C LYS A 3 -56.96 -43.80 47.76
N ILE A 4 -56.72 -43.71 46.48
CA ILE A 4 -55.46 -43.32 45.87
C ILE A 4 -55.40 -41.80 45.81
N LYS A 5 -54.34 -41.20 46.43
CA LYS A 5 -54.06 -39.77 46.34
C LYS A 5 -53.17 -39.54 45.09
N ILE A 6 -53.61 -38.73 44.18
CA ILE A 6 -52.88 -38.28 43.00
C ILE A 6 -52.09 -37.03 43.43
N ASN A 7 -50.74 -37.12 43.45
CA ASN A 7 -49.87 -35.95 43.64
C ASN A 7 -49.65 -35.23 42.29
N SER A 8 -50.08 -34.00 42.25
CA SER A 8 -49.83 -33.11 41.14
C SER A 8 -48.38 -32.65 41.12
N PHE A 9 -47.60 -33.12 40.15
CA PHE A 9 -46.27 -32.57 39.88
C PHE A 9 -46.43 -31.32 38.99
N ALA A 10 -46.09 -30.17 39.53
CA ALA A 10 -45.99 -28.94 38.76
C ALA A 10 -44.68 -28.96 37.97
N VAL A 11 -44.80 -29.07 36.66
CA VAL A 11 -43.65 -28.93 35.72
C VAL A 11 -43.41 -27.44 35.51
N LEU A 12 -42.34 -26.95 36.14
CA LEU A 12 -41.87 -25.58 35.93
C LEU A 12 -41.06 -25.53 34.61
N ALA A 13 -41.66 -25.06 33.53
CA ALA A 13 -40.99 -24.87 32.24
C ALA A 13 -40.08 -23.62 32.34
N PHE A 14 -38.76 -23.82 32.42
CA PHE A 14 -37.76 -22.77 32.29
C PHE A 14 -37.69 -22.37 30.80
N VAL A 15 -38.27 -21.25 30.42
CA VAL A 15 -38.04 -20.63 29.11
C VAL A 15 -36.69 -19.90 29.14
N VAL A 16 -35.65 -20.55 28.65
CA VAL A 16 -34.34 -19.90 28.41
C VAL A 16 -34.48 -19.04 27.17
N THR A 17 -34.69 -17.74 27.34
CA THR A 17 -34.69 -16.77 26.27
C THR A 17 -33.23 -16.56 25.85
N PHE A 18 -32.78 -17.23 24.78
CA PHE A 18 -31.53 -16.92 24.13
C PHE A 18 -31.66 -15.53 23.49
N ILE A 19 -31.09 -14.51 24.13
CA ILE A 19 -30.87 -13.21 23.53
C ILE A 19 -29.74 -13.40 22.52
N PHE A 20 -30.08 -13.65 21.24
CA PHE A 20 -29.16 -13.48 20.14
C PHE A 20 -28.82 -11.99 20.05
N THR A 21 -27.76 -11.55 20.70
CA THR A 21 -27.10 -10.29 20.34
C THR A 21 -26.54 -10.50 18.95
N THR A 22 -27.27 -10.05 17.93
CA THR A 22 -26.74 -9.89 16.60
C THR A 22 -25.59 -8.90 16.71
N PHE A 23 -24.36 -9.40 16.68
CA PHE A 23 -23.21 -8.57 16.34
C PHE A 23 -23.47 -8.08 14.91
N ASN A 24 -24.10 -6.92 14.76
CA ASN A 24 -24.01 -6.16 13.54
C ASN A 24 -22.54 -5.84 13.34
N ALA A 25 -21.85 -6.61 12.49
CA ALA A 25 -20.58 -6.22 11.97
C ALA A 25 -20.78 -4.83 11.35
N ASN A 26 -20.18 -3.80 11.96
CA ASN A 26 -20.36 -2.41 11.56
C ASN A 26 -19.67 -2.20 10.21
N ALA A 27 -20.41 -2.42 9.13
CA ALA A 27 -19.95 -2.35 7.74
C ALA A 27 -19.39 -0.98 7.31
N ASN A 28 -19.34 0.03 8.21
CA ASN A 28 -18.89 1.38 7.94
C ASN A 28 -18.02 1.94 9.06
N GLN A 29 -17.55 1.11 9.99
CA GLN A 29 -16.94 1.61 11.23
C GLN A 29 -15.69 2.46 11.00
N THR A 30 -14.80 2.07 10.08
CA THR A 30 -13.55 2.82 9.84
C THR A 30 -13.85 4.18 9.20
N ARG A 31 -14.75 4.23 8.21
CA ARG A 31 -15.17 5.50 7.57
C ARG A 31 -15.75 6.47 8.61
N GLU A 32 -16.67 6.00 9.45
CA GLU A 32 -17.30 6.83 10.48
C GLU A 32 -16.29 7.36 11.51
N ASN A 33 -15.33 6.54 11.90
CA ASN A 33 -14.25 6.94 12.80
C ASN A 33 -13.37 8.02 12.16
N VAL A 34 -13.03 7.90 10.88
CA VAL A 34 -12.27 8.90 10.12
C VAL A 34 -13.04 10.23 10.06
N ILE A 35 -14.33 10.19 9.74
CA ILE A 35 -15.18 11.40 9.69
C ILE A 35 -15.30 12.04 11.07
N LYS A 36 -15.60 11.27 12.11
CA LYS A 36 -15.74 11.75 13.49
C LYS A 36 -14.43 12.39 14.00
N ARG A 37 -13.30 11.80 13.68
CA ARG A 37 -11.96 12.29 14.07
C ARG A 37 -11.54 13.50 13.21
N GLY A 38 -12.08 13.64 12.01
CA GLY A 38 -11.72 14.70 11.06
C GLY A 38 -10.33 14.51 10.42
N SER A 39 -9.73 13.31 10.52
CA SER A 39 -8.42 13.00 9.93
C SER A 39 -8.29 11.51 9.64
N LEU A 40 -7.53 11.17 8.60
CA LEU A 40 -7.12 9.80 8.25
C LEU A 40 -5.81 9.45 8.98
N ASN A 41 -5.75 8.30 9.66
CA ASN A 41 -4.50 7.74 10.18
C ASN A 41 -3.90 6.79 9.13
N CYS A 42 -2.76 7.16 8.54
CA CYS A 42 -2.09 6.40 7.50
C CYS A 42 -0.76 5.86 8.00
N GLY A 43 -0.60 4.52 7.96
CA GLY A 43 0.69 3.85 8.20
C GLY A 43 1.56 3.91 6.95
N VAL A 44 2.79 4.40 7.10
CA VAL A 44 3.76 4.60 6.02
C VAL A 44 5.11 3.98 6.37
N SER A 45 6.06 3.93 5.43
CA SER A 45 7.42 3.50 5.72
C SER A 45 8.18 4.53 6.59
N GLN A 46 9.29 4.10 7.18
CA GLN A 46 10.13 4.94 8.04
C GLN A 46 11.06 5.88 7.26
N GLY A 47 10.86 6.03 5.95
CA GLY A 47 11.63 6.93 5.11
C GLY A 47 12.20 6.24 3.87
N VAL A 48 11.33 5.88 2.90
CA VAL A 48 11.75 5.40 1.57
C VAL A 48 11.48 6.52 0.56
N PRO A 49 12.52 7.17 0.01
CA PRO A 49 12.35 8.23 -0.98
C PRO A 49 11.47 7.82 -2.16
N GLY A 50 10.55 8.68 -2.54
CA GLY A 50 9.59 8.44 -3.61
C GLY A 50 8.37 7.60 -3.21
N PHE A 51 8.40 6.84 -2.11
CA PHE A 51 7.25 6.09 -1.58
C PHE A 51 6.63 6.79 -0.37
N SER A 52 7.36 6.89 0.72
CA SER A 52 6.97 7.71 1.87
C SER A 52 8.22 8.18 2.60
N ASN A 53 8.48 9.45 2.54
CA ASN A 53 9.63 10.10 3.17
C ASN A 53 9.24 11.47 3.67
N ALA A 54 9.61 11.80 4.91
CA ALA A 54 9.49 13.15 5.44
C ALA A 54 10.77 13.95 5.13
N ASP A 55 10.61 15.20 4.74
CA ASP A 55 11.72 16.14 4.65
C ASP A 55 12.13 16.68 6.03
N ALA A 56 13.13 17.55 6.07
CA ALA A 56 13.65 18.13 7.30
C ALA A 56 12.61 19.01 8.04
N SER A 57 11.55 19.46 7.36
CA SER A 57 10.44 20.20 7.96
C SER A 57 9.32 19.27 8.49
N GLY A 58 9.45 17.95 8.29
CA GLY A 58 8.43 16.98 8.64
C GLY A 58 7.33 16.82 7.60
N LYS A 59 7.45 17.43 6.41
CA LYS A 59 6.49 17.29 5.32
C LYS A 59 6.71 15.97 4.59
N TRP A 60 5.67 15.14 4.56
CA TRP A 60 5.67 13.86 3.88
C TRP A 60 5.44 13.99 2.36
N ALA A 61 6.15 13.17 1.58
CA ALA A 61 5.99 13.04 0.13
C ALA A 61 6.22 11.60 -0.32
N GLY A 62 5.65 11.21 -1.46
CA GLY A 62 5.78 9.89 -2.07
C GLY A 62 4.46 9.31 -2.57
N ILE A 63 4.52 8.24 -3.36
CA ILE A 63 3.33 7.58 -3.94
C ILE A 63 2.36 7.09 -2.85
N ASP A 64 2.87 6.48 -1.78
CA ASP A 64 2.06 5.99 -0.66
C ASP A 64 1.43 7.16 0.12
N VAL A 65 2.14 8.28 0.23
CA VAL A 65 1.64 9.52 0.85
C VAL A 65 0.52 10.14 0.02
N ASP A 66 0.69 10.22 -1.29
CA ASP A 66 -0.30 10.76 -2.21
C ASP A 66 -1.57 9.90 -2.20
N PHE A 67 -1.43 8.57 -2.13
CA PHE A 67 -2.57 7.68 -1.99
C PHE A 67 -3.37 7.95 -0.69
N CYS A 68 -2.71 8.14 0.45
CA CYS A 68 -3.39 8.50 1.69
C CYS A 68 -4.06 9.88 1.62
N ARG A 69 -3.44 10.85 0.96
CA ARG A 69 -4.04 12.16 0.69
C ARG A 69 -5.26 12.05 -0.22
N ALA A 70 -5.23 11.14 -1.20
CA ALA A 70 -6.36 10.87 -2.07
C ALA A 70 -7.56 10.33 -1.29
N ILE A 71 -7.35 9.39 -0.36
CA ILE A 71 -8.40 8.89 0.54
C ILE A 71 -8.97 10.02 1.39
N ALA A 72 -8.12 10.85 1.99
CA ALA A 72 -8.59 11.98 2.81
C ALA A 72 -9.37 13.01 1.98
N SER A 73 -8.95 13.28 0.75
CA SER A 73 -9.70 14.13 -0.19
C SER A 73 -11.08 13.56 -0.51
N ALA A 74 -11.18 12.24 -0.73
CA ALA A 74 -12.43 11.57 -1.05
C ALA A 74 -13.45 11.65 0.10
N ILE A 75 -13.00 11.47 1.35
CA ILE A 75 -13.88 11.32 2.52
C ILE A 75 -14.10 12.65 3.23
N LEU A 76 -13.03 13.45 3.39
CA LEU A 76 -13.01 14.67 4.21
C LEU A 76 -12.98 15.95 3.38
N GLY A 77 -12.90 15.85 2.05
CA GLY A 77 -12.78 16.98 1.13
C GLY A 77 -11.45 17.73 1.24
N ASP A 78 -10.45 17.19 1.96
CA ASP A 78 -9.16 17.87 2.19
C ASP A 78 -8.00 16.87 2.28
N ALA A 79 -7.09 16.94 1.31
CA ALA A 79 -5.89 16.11 1.21
C ALA A 79 -4.91 16.26 2.39
N ASN A 80 -5.00 17.33 3.14
CA ASN A 80 -4.10 17.62 4.26
C ASN A 80 -4.56 16.97 5.57
N LYS A 81 -5.79 16.48 5.63
CA LYS A 81 -6.35 15.82 6.82
C LYS A 81 -5.85 14.38 6.99
N VAL A 82 -4.53 14.19 6.96
CA VAL A 82 -3.85 12.91 7.15
C VAL A 82 -2.82 13.03 8.26
N LYS A 83 -2.86 12.05 9.18
CA LYS A 83 -1.79 11.80 10.14
C LYS A 83 -0.97 10.61 9.66
N PHE A 84 0.30 10.84 9.34
CA PHE A 84 1.22 9.79 8.93
C PHE A 84 1.91 9.14 10.14
N THR A 85 1.92 7.81 10.18
CA THR A 85 2.58 7.02 11.23
C THR A 85 3.65 6.15 10.58
N PRO A 86 4.96 6.46 10.79
CA PRO A 86 6.04 5.64 10.25
C PRO A 86 6.14 4.30 10.98
N LEU A 87 6.15 3.20 10.23
CA LEU A 87 6.12 1.83 10.76
C LEU A 87 7.26 0.98 10.19
N SER A 88 7.80 0.08 11.02
CA SER A 88 8.73 -0.95 10.55
C SER A 88 7.99 -2.01 9.72
N ALA A 89 8.75 -2.80 8.94
CA ALA A 89 8.17 -3.93 8.22
C ALA A 89 7.60 -4.99 9.16
N LYS A 90 8.19 -5.12 10.36
CA LYS A 90 7.80 -6.09 11.37
C LYS A 90 6.46 -5.72 12.05
N ASP A 91 6.26 -4.44 12.39
CA ASP A 91 5.16 -4.01 13.25
C ASP A 91 3.90 -3.59 12.48
N ARG A 92 4.03 -3.28 11.17
CA ARG A 92 2.98 -2.65 10.35
C ARG A 92 1.62 -3.34 10.40
N PHE A 93 1.60 -4.68 10.39
CA PHE A 93 0.35 -5.44 10.37
C PHE A 93 -0.34 -5.45 11.73
N GLU A 94 0.41 -5.54 12.82
CA GLU A 94 -0.16 -5.51 14.17
C GLU A 94 -0.75 -4.13 14.50
N VAL A 95 -0.09 -3.05 14.09
CA VAL A 95 -0.60 -1.67 14.24
C VAL A 95 -1.88 -1.46 13.42
N LEU A 96 -1.96 -2.04 12.19
CA LEU A 96 -3.18 -1.98 11.38
C LEU A 96 -4.32 -2.79 12.03
N LYS A 97 -4.06 -3.99 12.52
CA LYS A 97 -5.05 -4.84 13.19
C LYS A 97 -5.57 -4.19 14.48
N ALA A 98 -4.69 -3.55 15.25
CA ALA A 98 -5.06 -2.84 16.48
C ALA A 98 -6.00 -1.64 16.22
N GLY A 99 -6.06 -1.14 14.97
CA GLY A 99 -6.87 0.02 14.62
C GLY A 99 -6.21 1.37 14.87
N ASP A 100 -4.92 1.39 15.18
CA ASP A 100 -4.15 2.62 15.39
C ASP A 100 -3.97 3.41 14.08
N ILE A 101 -4.02 2.71 12.95
CA ILE A 101 -4.08 3.25 11.61
C ILE A 101 -5.32 2.73 10.87
N ASP A 102 -5.84 3.52 9.94
CA ASP A 102 -7.01 3.20 9.13
C ASP A 102 -6.63 2.46 7.84
N VAL A 103 -5.48 2.80 7.30
CA VAL A 103 -4.90 2.23 6.07
C VAL A 103 -3.38 2.12 6.23
N LEU A 104 -2.81 1.05 5.69
CA LEU A 104 -1.37 0.86 5.57
C LEU A 104 -0.97 1.06 4.10
N ALA A 105 -0.31 2.17 3.77
CA ALA A 105 0.31 2.45 2.48
C ALA A 105 1.82 2.51 2.68
N ARG A 106 2.49 1.35 2.53
CA ARG A 106 3.87 1.16 2.94
C ARG A 106 4.56 0.13 2.05
N ASN A 107 4.55 0.32 0.73
CA ASN A 107 5.19 -0.59 -0.21
C ASN A 107 5.10 -2.07 0.24
N THR A 108 3.86 -2.52 0.51
CA THR A 108 3.60 -3.83 1.10
C THR A 108 3.24 -4.84 0.03
N THR A 109 4.05 -5.89 -0.11
CA THR A 109 3.81 -6.96 -1.09
C THR A 109 2.56 -7.75 -0.75
N TRP A 110 1.66 -7.88 -1.71
CA TRP A 110 0.47 -8.72 -1.63
C TRP A 110 0.88 -10.20 -1.76
N THR A 111 0.65 -10.96 -0.71
CA THR A 111 0.90 -12.41 -0.69
C THR A 111 -0.27 -13.15 -0.07
N LEU A 112 -0.45 -14.43 -0.45
CA LEU A 112 -1.51 -15.26 0.11
C LEU A 112 -1.46 -15.32 1.66
N SER A 113 -0.27 -15.43 2.23
CA SER A 113 -0.13 -15.51 3.70
C SER A 113 -0.50 -14.22 4.42
N ARG A 114 -0.31 -13.06 3.78
CA ARG A 114 -0.69 -11.74 4.35
C ARG A 114 -2.17 -11.46 4.17
N ASP A 115 -2.70 -11.74 3.00
CA ASP A 115 -4.10 -11.51 2.64
C ASP A 115 -5.01 -12.53 3.34
N GLY A 116 -4.88 -13.80 2.99
CA GLY A 116 -5.72 -14.87 3.54
C GLY A 116 -5.38 -15.29 4.98
N GLY A 117 -4.16 -15.03 5.46
CA GLY A 117 -3.70 -15.51 6.76
C GLY A 117 -3.80 -14.51 7.91
N LEU A 118 -3.96 -13.22 7.63
CA LEU A 118 -3.91 -12.16 8.66
C LEU A 118 -5.22 -11.41 8.86
N ALA A 119 -6.32 -11.81 8.20
CA ALA A 119 -7.59 -11.09 8.18
C ALA A 119 -7.43 -9.62 7.75
N LEU A 120 -6.67 -9.41 6.68
CA LEU A 120 -6.38 -8.13 6.06
C LEU A 120 -6.83 -8.15 4.61
N ASP A 121 -7.24 -7.01 4.08
CA ASP A 121 -7.65 -6.86 2.69
C ASP A 121 -6.63 -5.99 1.92
N PHE A 122 -5.98 -6.57 0.92
CA PHE A 122 -5.24 -5.81 -0.09
C PHE A 122 -6.23 -5.20 -1.08
N ILE A 123 -6.21 -3.87 -1.23
CA ILE A 123 -7.22 -3.16 -2.03
C ILE A 123 -6.85 -3.08 -3.52
N GLY A 124 -5.68 -3.51 -3.91
CA GLY A 124 -5.15 -3.49 -5.26
C GLY A 124 -3.64 -3.35 -5.26
N THR A 125 -3.03 -3.44 -6.44
CA THR A 125 -1.60 -3.20 -6.63
C THR A 125 -1.40 -1.76 -7.10
N ASN A 126 -0.71 -0.94 -6.29
CA ASN A 126 -0.38 0.43 -6.66
C ASN A 126 1.05 0.57 -7.22
N PHE A 127 1.87 -0.48 -7.13
CA PHE A 127 3.20 -0.52 -7.74
C PHE A 127 3.62 -1.98 -8.02
N TYR A 128 3.88 -2.30 -9.28
CA TYR A 128 4.41 -3.61 -9.69
C TYR A 128 5.92 -3.59 -9.66
N ASP A 129 6.52 -4.41 -8.80
CA ASP A 129 7.95 -4.48 -8.55
C ASP A 129 8.47 -5.93 -8.54
N GLY A 130 9.71 -6.08 -8.22
CA GLY A 130 10.40 -7.34 -7.97
C GLY A 130 11.68 -7.09 -7.17
N GLN A 131 12.09 -8.08 -6.39
CA GLN A 131 13.31 -8.00 -5.61
C GLN A 131 14.56 -8.07 -6.49
N GLY A 132 15.58 -7.30 -6.11
CA GLY A 132 16.90 -7.30 -6.73
C GLY A 132 18.03 -7.17 -5.73
N PHE A 133 19.22 -6.93 -6.25
CA PHE A 133 20.44 -6.75 -5.48
C PHE A 133 21.17 -5.48 -5.90
N MET A 134 21.70 -4.74 -4.95
CA MET A 134 22.61 -3.61 -5.17
C MET A 134 24.00 -3.96 -4.66
N VAL A 135 25.00 -3.67 -5.48
CA VAL A 135 26.42 -3.90 -5.17
C VAL A 135 27.23 -2.66 -5.52
N ARG A 136 28.44 -2.53 -4.93
CA ARG A 136 29.39 -1.50 -5.32
C ARG A 136 29.98 -1.82 -6.69
N LYS A 137 30.16 -0.83 -7.55
CA LYS A 137 30.82 -0.98 -8.85
C LYS A 137 32.21 -1.59 -8.72
N ALA A 138 32.97 -1.20 -7.70
CA ALA A 138 34.32 -1.71 -7.40
C ALA A 138 34.35 -3.23 -7.15
N ALA A 139 33.23 -3.87 -6.81
CA ALA A 139 33.16 -5.31 -6.64
C ALA A 139 33.23 -6.08 -7.99
N ASN A 140 33.06 -5.41 -9.14
CA ASN A 140 33.05 -5.99 -10.48
C ASN A 140 32.04 -7.16 -10.66
N ILE A 141 30.95 -7.13 -9.90
CA ILE A 141 29.87 -8.11 -9.97
C ILE A 141 28.77 -7.54 -10.86
N ASN A 142 28.44 -8.21 -11.94
CA ASN A 142 27.44 -7.77 -12.93
C ASN A 142 26.23 -8.71 -13.06
N SER A 143 26.14 -9.73 -12.21
CA SER A 143 25.02 -10.69 -12.19
C SER A 143 24.83 -11.23 -10.77
N ALA A 144 23.57 -11.38 -10.36
CA ALA A 144 23.19 -11.98 -9.08
C ALA A 144 23.65 -13.46 -8.97
N LYS A 145 23.83 -14.15 -10.09
CA LYS A 145 24.38 -15.52 -10.14
C LYS A 145 25.84 -15.62 -9.69
N LYS A 146 26.55 -14.49 -9.61
CA LYS A 146 27.95 -14.42 -9.13
C LYS A 146 28.05 -14.06 -7.64
N LEU A 147 26.93 -13.86 -6.96
CA LEU A 147 26.89 -13.55 -5.52
C LEU A 147 27.13 -14.83 -4.73
N ASN A 148 28.38 -15.10 -4.39
CA ASN A 148 28.74 -16.27 -3.58
C ASN A 148 29.70 -15.90 -2.46
N ASN A 149 29.51 -16.44 -1.26
CA ASN A 149 30.25 -16.11 -0.04
C ASN A 149 30.21 -14.62 0.31
N VAL A 150 29.05 -13.97 0.16
CA VAL A 150 28.85 -12.54 0.38
C VAL A 150 28.01 -12.28 1.64
N LYS A 151 28.24 -11.13 2.28
CA LYS A 151 27.38 -10.59 3.34
C LYS A 151 26.28 -9.75 2.71
N VAL A 152 25.03 -10.09 3.04
CA VAL A 152 23.84 -9.43 2.45
C VAL A 152 23.06 -8.71 3.53
N CYS A 153 23.01 -7.38 3.44
CA CYS A 153 22.12 -6.55 4.28
C CYS A 153 20.65 -6.71 3.83
N VAL A 154 19.76 -6.97 4.77
CA VAL A 154 18.32 -7.19 4.54
C VAL A 154 17.49 -6.68 5.70
N GLU A 155 16.26 -6.20 5.43
CA GLU A 155 15.28 -5.82 6.46
C GLU A 155 14.44 -7.04 6.87
N THR A 156 14.29 -7.29 8.18
CA THR A 156 13.50 -8.40 8.72
C THR A 156 12.01 -8.17 8.59
N GLY A 157 11.21 -9.26 8.61
CA GLY A 157 9.75 -9.20 8.49
C GLY A 157 9.26 -8.84 7.07
N THR A 158 10.11 -9.05 6.08
CA THR A 158 9.84 -8.77 4.67
C THR A 158 9.75 -10.06 3.84
N THR A 159 9.11 -9.99 2.67
CA THR A 159 9.21 -11.00 1.61
C THR A 159 10.64 -11.14 1.13
N THR A 160 11.38 -10.03 1.14
CA THR A 160 12.79 -9.94 0.75
C THR A 160 13.68 -10.93 1.50
N GLU A 161 13.50 -11.03 2.82
CA GLU A 161 14.26 -11.98 3.67
C GLU A 161 13.97 -13.44 3.28
N LEU A 162 12.73 -13.77 2.98
CA LEU A 162 12.31 -15.10 2.55
C LEU A 162 12.86 -15.43 1.15
N ASN A 163 12.67 -14.53 0.19
CA ASN A 163 13.13 -14.70 -1.18
C ASN A 163 14.66 -14.78 -1.27
N LEU A 164 15.38 -14.00 -0.44
CA LEU A 164 16.84 -14.05 -0.35
C LEU A 164 17.31 -15.48 -0.05
N ARG A 165 16.76 -16.08 1.01
CA ARG A 165 17.07 -17.45 1.41
C ARG A 165 16.79 -18.45 0.27
N ASP A 166 15.62 -18.32 -0.33
CA ASP A 166 15.17 -19.25 -1.37
C ASP A 166 16.01 -19.13 -2.65
N TYR A 167 16.38 -17.89 -3.05
CA TYR A 167 17.24 -17.63 -4.19
C TYR A 167 18.64 -18.26 -4.03
N PHE A 168 19.30 -18.01 -2.89
CA PHE A 168 20.65 -18.55 -2.64
C PHE A 168 20.63 -20.07 -2.55
N LYS A 169 19.62 -20.67 -1.91
CA LYS A 169 19.43 -22.12 -1.85
C LYS A 169 19.22 -22.71 -3.24
N ALA A 170 18.34 -22.16 -4.05
CA ALA A 170 18.02 -22.66 -5.39
C ALA A 170 19.23 -22.60 -6.34
N ASN A 171 20.07 -21.56 -6.21
CA ASN A 171 21.26 -21.38 -7.02
C ASN A 171 22.53 -22.02 -6.43
N LYS A 172 22.43 -22.74 -5.27
CA LYS A 172 23.55 -23.36 -4.55
C LYS A 172 24.67 -22.37 -4.19
N LEU A 173 24.29 -21.11 -3.92
CA LEU A 173 25.17 -20.05 -3.51
C LEU A 173 25.22 -19.94 -1.98
N LYS A 174 26.34 -19.44 -1.43
CA LYS A 174 26.53 -19.21 -0.01
C LYS A 174 26.44 -17.71 0.29
N TYR A 175 25.83 -17.35 1.40
CA TYR A 175 25.76 -15.97 1.89
C TYR A 175 25.63 -15.94 3.41
N GLU A 176 25.93 -14.80 4.00
CA GLU A 176 25.70 -14.46 5.40
C GLU A 176 24.67 -13.32 5.47
N PRO A 177 23.46 -13.56 6.02
CA PRO A 177 22.47 -12.49 6.17
C PRO A 177 22.88 -11.56 7.33
N VAL A 178 22.83 -10.24 7.06
CA VAL A 178 22.98 -9.21 8.09
C VAL A 178 21.63 -8.49 8.17
N ALA A 179 20.85 -8.87 9.18
CA ALA A 179 19.45 -8.46 9.31
C ALA A 179 19.30 -7.18 10.15
N PHE A 180 18.42 -6.30 9.70
CA PHE A 180 18.08 -5.02 10.34
C PHE A 180 16.58 -4.88 10.53
N THR A 181 16.17 -4.13 11.53
CA THR A 181 14.73 -3.83 11.75
C THR A 181 14.25 -2.62 10.96
N LYS A 182 15.18 -1.79 10.47
CA LYS A 182 14.88 -0.59 9.69
C LYS A 182 15.68 -0.57 8.39
N SER A 183 15.02 -0.13 7.32
CA SER A 183 15.62 0.04 6.00
C SER A 183 16.83 1.00 6.02
N ASP A 184 16.73 2.10 6.78
CA ASP A 184 17.83 3.08 6.90
C ASP A 184 19.08 2.51 7.56
N GLU A 185 18.90 1.64 8.55
CA GLU A 185 20.04 0.95 9.21
C GLU A 185 20.71 -0.03 8.23
N ALA A 186 19.90 -0.74 7.42
CA ALA A 186 20.43 -1.68 6.42
C ALA A 186 21.22 -0.97 5.33
N VAL A 187 20.71 0.14 4.78
CA VAL A 187 21.41 0.90 3.75
C VAL A 187 22.65 1.59 4.29
N ALA A 188 22.61 2.13 5.52
CA ALA A 188 23.75 2.73 6.18
C ALA A 188 24.87 1.71 6.46
N ALA A 189 24.52 0.50 6.90
CA ALA A 189 25.45 -0.60 7.11
C ALA A 189 26.12 -1.07 5.80
N TYR A 190 25.31 -1.17 4.73
CA TYR A 190 25.81 -1.46 3.39
C TYR A 190 26.78 -0.35 2.90
N ASP A 191 26.38 0.93 3.00
CA ASP A 191 27.22 2.06 2.57
C ASP A 191 28.55 2.13 3.33
N ALA A 192 28.51 1.80 4.64
CA ALA A 192 29.70 1.71 5.50
C ALA A 192 30.57 0.45 5.27
N GLY A 193 30.20 -0.45 4.37
CA GLY A 193 30.99 -1.65 4.04
C GLY A 193 30.79 -2.85 4.96
N ARG A 194 29.79 -2.84 5.86
CA ARG A 194 29.48 -4.02 6.70
C ARG A 194 28.87 -5.17 5.90
N CYS A 195 28.21 -4.88 4.77
CA CYS A 195 27.71 -5.86 3.83
C CYS A 195 28.28 -5.60 2.43
N ASP A 196 28.44 -6.68 1.67
CA ASP A 196 28.88 -6.63 0.28
C ASP A 196 27.73 -6.27 -0.65
N VAL A 197 26.51 -6.70 -0.27
CA VAL A 197 25.27 -6.61 -1.03
C VAL A 197 24.17 -6.02 -0.17
N TYR A 198 23.31 -5.19 -0.77
CA TYR A 198 22.03 -4.79 -0.19
C TYR A 198 20.89 -5.31 -1.06
N THR A 199 19.85 -5.87 -0.44
CA THR A 199 18.69 -6.42 -1.16
C THR A 199 17.38 -5.90 -0.60
N THR A 200 16.49 -5.52 -1.51
CA THR A 200 15.07 -5.18 -1.31
C THR A 200 14.40 -5.14 -2.69
N ASP A 201 13.17 -4.65 -2.79
CA ASP A 201 12.51 -4.36 -4.06
C ASP A 201 13.36 -3.44 -4.92
N LYS A 202 13.37 -3.60 -6.23
CA LYS A 202 14.23 -2.82 -7.14
C LYS A 202 13.95 -1.32 -7.06
N SER A 203 12.68 -0.95 -6.88
CA SER A 203 12.33 0.45 -6.63
C SER A 203 12.89 0.96 -5.29
N GLY A 204 12.85 0.11 -4.26
CA GLY A 204 13.45 0.39 -2.96
C GLY A 204 14.98 0.50 -3.03
N LEU A 205 15.65 -0.33 -3.87
CA LEU A 205 17.08 -0.19 -4.15
C LEU A 205 17.40 1.15 -4.81
N ALA A 206 16.62 1.54 -5.82
CA ALA A 206 16.79 2.82 -6.50
C ALA A 206 16.59 4.00 -5.54
N ALA A 207 15.54 3.95 -4.71
CA ALA A 207 15.26 4.94 -3.67
C ALA A 207 16.39 5.04 -2.64
N ASN A 208 16.81 3.92 -2.06
CA ASN A 208 17.86 3.88 -1.02
C ASN A 208 19.25 4.18 -1.56
N ARG A 209 19.51 3.92 -2.85
CA ARG A 209 20.76 4.36 -3.51
C ARG A 209 20.95 5.86 -3.39
N THR A 210 19.89 6.66 -3.45
CA THR A 210 19.97 8.12 -3.28
C THR A 210 20.46 8.56 -1.91
N LYS A 211 20.42 7.68 -0.90
CA LYS A 211 20.86 7.93 0.48
C LYS A 211 22.32 7.55 0.72
N THR A 212 22.97 6.83 -0.21
CA THR A 212 24.39 6.47 -0.09
C THR A 212 25.27 7.71 -0.31
N LYS A 213 26.48 7.70 0.22
CA LYS A 213 27.43 8.82 0.07
C LYS A 213 27.68 9.18 -1.38
N ASN A 214 27.86 8.15 -2.23
CA ASN A 214 28.10 8.30 -3.65
C ASN A 214 27.14 7.39 -4.44
N PRO A 215 25.93 7.82 -4.75
CA PRO A 215 24.94 6.99 -5.49
C PRO A 215 25.47 6.41 -6.80
N ALA A 216 26.40 7.13 -7.47
CA ALA A 216 26.99 6.70 -8.73
C ALA A 216 27.94 5.49 -8.59
N ASP A 217 28.43 5.17 -7.37
CA ASP A 217 29.33 4.05 -7.13
C ASP A 217 28.60 2.73 -6.91
N HIS A 218 27.28 2.73 -6.97
CA HIS A 218 26.43 1.58 -6.76
C HIS A 218 25.65 1.21 -8.02
N ILE A 219 25.52 -0.09 -8.27
CA ILE A 219 24.69 -0.65 -9.37
C ILE A 219 23.64 -1.59 -8.81
N ILE A 220 22.46 -1.53 -9.40
CA ILE A 220 21.41 -2.52 -9.20
C ILE A 220 21.59 -3.58 -10.27
N LEU A 221 21.76 -4.85 -9.84
CA LEU A 221 21.96 -5.96 -10.77
C LEU A 221 20.72 -6.19 -11.63
N PRO A 222 20.90 -6.71 -12.86
CA PRO A 222 19.78 -6.82 -13.82
C PRO A 222 18.71 -7.82 -13.42
N GLU A 223 19.06 -8.86 -12.67
CA GLU A 223 18.14 -9.91 -12.31
C GLU A 223 17.03 -9.41 -11.37
N THR A 224 15.83 -9.94 -11.60
CA THR A 224 14.67 -9.82 -10.71
C THR A 224 14.36 -11.21 -10.18
N ILE A 225 14.41 -11.40 -8.86
CA ILE A 225 14.35 -12.73 -8.26
C ILE A 225 12.97 -13.09 -7.69
N SER A 226 12.05 -12.16 -7.66
CA SER A 226 10.67 -12.37 -7.20
C SER A 226 9.68 -11.45 -7.92
N LYS A 227 8.39 -11.70 -7.71
CA LYS A 227 7.30 -10.78 -8.01
C LYS A 227 6.90 -10.08 -6.73
N GLU A 228 6.88 -8.77 -6.73
CA GLU A 228 6.49 -7.94 -5.60
C GLU A 228 5.36 -6.97 -6.02
N PRO A 229 4.09 -7.46 -6.08
CA PRO A 229 2.94 -6.59 -6.29
C PRO A 229 2.70 -5.81 -4.99
N LEU A 230 3.13 -4.55 -4.95
CA LEU A 230 2.99 -3.70 -3.79
C LEU A 230 1.59 -3.06 -3.78
N GLY A 231 0.95 -3.05 -2.63
CA GLY A 231 -0.38 -2.48 -2.51
C GLY A 231 -0.73 -2.00 -1.11
N PRO A 232 -1.66 -1.03 -1.02
CA PRO A 232 -2.24 -0.61 0.25
C PRO A 232 -3.09 -1.72 0.86
N VAL A 233 -3.15 -1.72 2.19
CA VAL A 233 -3.82 -2.75 3.00
C VAL A 233 -4.75 -2.09 4.00
N VAL A 234 -5.91 -2.68 4.20
CA VAL A 234 -6.88 -2.30 5.24
C VAL A 234 -7.20 -3.50 6.12
N ARG A 235 -7.87 -3.28 7.25
CA ARG A 235 -8.43 -4.37 8.04
C ARG A 235 -9.52 -5.09 7.27
N GLY A 236 -9.56 -6.40 7.36
CA GLY A 236 -10.68 -7.19 6.87
C GLY A 236 -11.97 -6.94 7.64
N ASN A 237 -13.10 -7.41 7.09
CA ASN A 237 -14.44 -7.27 7.65
C ASN A 237 -14.99 -5.83 7.70
N ASP A 238 -14.42 -4.89 6.94
CA ASP A 238 -14.99 -3.57 6.68
C ASP A 238 -15.02 -3.33 5.16
N GLU A 239 -15.97 -3.98 4.50
CA GLU A 239 -16.07 -4.01 3.03
C GLU A 239 -16.28 -2.61 2.44
N ASN A 240 -17.04 -1.75 3.11
CA ASN A 240 -17.24 -0.38 2.64
C ASN A 240 -15.91 0.39 2.66
N TRP A 241 -15.10 0.24 3.72
CA TRP A 241 -13.79 0.85 3.80
C TRP A 241 -12.82 0.33 2.73
N ALA A 242 -12.81 -0.99 2.52
CA ALA A 242 -12.03 -1.62 1.46
C ALA A 242 -12.45 -1.11 0.07
N ASN A 243 -13.75 -0.93 -0.17
CA ASN A 243 -14.27 -0.39 -1.43
C ASN A 243 -13.89 1.09 -1.62
N ILE A 244 -14.03 1.94 -0.61
CA ILE A 244 -13.61 3.35 -0.68
C ILE A 244 -12.13 3.45 -1.05
N THR A 245 -11.27 2.70 -0.37
CA THR A 245 -9.82 2.74 -0.60
C THR A 245 -9.45 2.15 -1.97
N ARG A 246 -10.09 1.07 -2.40
CA ARG A 246 -9.91 0.46 -3.72
C ARG A 246 -10.31 1.41 -4.85
N TRP A 247 -11.49 2.01 -4.74
CA TRP A 247 -11.97 2.93 -5.76
C TRP A 247 -11.19 4.24 -5.80
N THR A 248 -10.60 4.67 -4.68
CA THR A 248 -9.64 5.78 -4.68
C THR A 248 -8.45 5.50 -5.59
N LEU A 249 -7.86 4.29 -5.52
CA LEU A 249 -6.77 3.91 -6.43
C LEU A 249 -7.24 3.81 -7.88
N ASN A 250 -8.40 3.17 -8.12
CA ASN A 250 -8.93 3.00 -9.45
C ASN A 250 -9.24 4.33 -10.14
N VAL A 251 -9.80 5.29 -9.41
CA VAL A 251 -10.05 6.65 -9.93
C VAL A 251 -8.76 7.36 -10.33
N MET A 252 -7.69 7.22 -9.55
CA MET A 252 -6.39 7.80 -9.92
C MET A 252 -5.85 7.20 -11.22
N ILE A 253 -6.01 5.89 -11.42
CA ILE A 253 -5.56 5.20 -12.64
C ILE A 253 -6.46 5.55 -13.84
N GLU A 254 -7.78 5.50 -13.67
CA GLU A 254 -8.74 5.82 -14.76
C GLU A 254 -8.64 7.30 -15.17
N ALA A 255 -8.39 8.21 -14.22
CA ALA A 255 -8.15 9.60 -14.53
C ALA A 255 -6.90 9.81 -15.41
N GLU A 256 -5.83 9.04 -15.19
CA GLU A 256 -4.66 9.05 -16.08
C GLU A 256 -5.04 8.55 -17.48
N GLU A 257 -5.83 7.48 -17.58
CA GLU A 257 -6.28 6.92 -18.86
C GLU A 257 -7.15 7.90 -19.64
N LEU A 258 -8.03 8.62 -18.96
CA LEU A 258 -8.90 9.64 -19.53
C LEU A 258 -8.20 11.00 -19.75
N GLY A 259 -6.92 11.14 -19.39
CA GLY A 259 -6.17 12.38 -19.50
C GLY A 259 -6.62 13.48 -18.55
N ILE A 260 -7.29 13.12 -17.45
CA ILE A 260 -7.72 14.07 -16.41
C ILE A 260 -6.54 14.30 -15.47
N THR A 261 -6.16 15.56 -15.29
CA THR A 261 -5.03 15.97 -14.44
C THR A 261 -5.46 16.99 -13.40
N LYS A 262 -4.63 17.19 -12.40
CA LYS A 262 -4.82 18.23 -11.40
C LYS A 262 -5.02 19.63 -12.03
N THR A 263 -4.39 19.89 -13.15
CA THR A 263 -4.42 21.20 -13.81
C THR A 263 -5.62 21.40 -14.73
N ASN A 264 -6.19 20.34 -15.32
CA ASN A 264 -7.29 20.46 -16.27
C ASN A 264 -8.66 20.03 -15.71
N VAL A 265 -8.72 19.42 -14.52
CA VAL A 265 -9.96 18.86 -13.97
C VAL A 265 -11.10 19.88 -13.87
N ASP A 266 -10.80 21.15 -13.59
CA ASP A 266 -11.83 22.21 -13.52
C ASP A 266 -12.44 22.51 -14.88
N THR A 267 -11.64 22.57 -15.91
CA THR A 267 -12.11 22.85 -17.29
C THR A 267 -12.92 21.68 -17.86
N LEU A 268 -12.63 20.45 -17.39
CA LEU A 268 -13.35 19.25 -17.78
C LEU A 268 -14.74 19.10 -17.16
N LYS A 269 -15.13 19.95 -16.20
CA LYS A 269 -16.50 20.01 -15.69
C LYS A 269 -17.54 20.38 -16.77
N SER A 270 -17.12 21.03 -17.84
CA SER A 270 -17.97 21.39 -19.00
C SER A 270 -17.84 20.40 -20.17
N THR A 271 -17.21 19.25 -19.98
CA THR A 271 -17.01 18.24 -21.04
C THR A 271 -18.31 17.58 -21.48
N ASP A 272 -18.38 17.16 -22.74
CA ASP A 272 -19.46 16.29 -23.24
C ASP A 272 -19.11 14.79 -23.16
N ASN A 273 -17.87 14.44 -22.76
CA ASN A 273 -17.47 13.04 -22.63
C ASN A 273 -18.17 12.36 -21.44
N PRO A 274 -19.03 11.33 -21.67
CA PRO A 274 -19.80 10.70 -20.59
C PRO A 274 -18.93 9.99 -19.56
N ALA A 275 -17.77 9.43 -19.94
CA ALA A 275 -16.87 8.77 -18.99
C ALA A 275 -16.25 9.78 -18.03
N ILE A 276 -15.83 10.94 -18.53
CA ILE A 276 -15.30 12.03 -17.70
C ILE A 276 -16.40 12.59 -16.79
N LYS A 277 -17.64 12.79 -17.32
CA LYS A 277 -18.77 13.25 -16.49
C LYS A 277 -19.02 12.32 -15.30
N ARG A 278 -19.06 11.00 -15.53
CA ARG A 278 -19.25 10.02 -14.46
C ARG A 278 -18.09 10.02 -13.48
N LEU A 279 -16.85 10.00 -13.97
CA LEU A 279 -15.68 10.03 -13.09
C LEU A 279 -15.67 11.29 -12.22
N LEU A 280 -16.04 12.46 -12.74
CA LEU A 280 -16.08 13.70 -11.98
C LEU A 280 -17.34 13.88 -11.11
N GLY A 281 -18.26 12.90 -11.09
CA GLY A 281 -19.50 12.97 -10.31
C GLY A 281 -20.53 13.95 -10.85
N LEU A 282 -20.41 14.37 -12.11
CA LEU A 282 -21.36 15.28 -12.79
C LEU A 282 -22.58 14.52 -13.32
N GLU A 283 -22.48 13.21 -13.48
CA GLU A 283 -23.51 12.31 -13.95
C GLU A 283 -23.47 11.01 -13.12
N GLY A 284 -24.66 10.51 -12.73
CA GLY A 284 -24.81 9.33 -11.89
C GLY A 284 -24.62 9.62 -10.39
N GLU A 285 -24.68 8.55 -9.59
CA GLU A 285 -24.61 8.62 -8.11
C GLU A 285 -23.44 7.77 -7.57
N THR A 286 -22.27 7.85 -8.20
CA THR A 286 -21.11 7.00 -7.85
C THR A 286 -20.67 7.17 -6.39
N GLY A 287 -20.79 8.38 -5.84
CA GLY A 287 -20.49 8.66 -4.44
C GLY A 287 -21.41 7.94 -3.48
N LYS A 288 -22.71 7.85 -3.79
CA LYS A 288 -23.71 7.16 -2.96
C LYS A 288 -23.39 5.67 -2.77
N ASN A 289 -22.85 5.01 -3.81
CA ASN A 289 -22.45 3.59 -3.74
C ASN A 289 -21.33 3.35 -2.74
N LEU A 290 -20.52 4.39 -2.42
CA LEU A 290 -19.44 4.37 -1.45
C LEU A 290 -19.79 5.09 -0.13
N SER A 291 -21.02 5.56 0.01
CA SER A 291 -21.47 6.43 1.11
C SER A 291 -20.65 7.74 1.19
N LEU A 292 -20.24 8.27 0.03
CA LEU A 292 -19.52 9.53 -0.15
C LEU A 292 -20.40 10.55 -0.89
N ASN A 293 -19.98 11.82 -0.94
CA ASN A 293 -20.58 12.79 -1.85
C ASN A 293 -20.16 12.51 -3.31
N ASN A 294 -20.89 13.05 -4.29
CA ASN A 294 -20.60 12.79 -5.69
C ASN A 294 -19.28 13.44 -6.18
N GLU A 295 -18.76 14.44 -5.47
CA GLU A 295 -17.52 15.12 -5.81
C GLU A 295 -16.27 14.40 -5.28
N TRP A 296 -16.41 13.21 -4.68
CA TRP A 296 -15.32 12.47 -4.06
C TRP A 296 -14.13 12.26 -5.00
N SER A 297 -14.39 11.81 -6.22
CA SER A 297 -13.38 11.54 -7.24
C SER A 297 -12.78 12.82 -7.84
N TYR A 298 -13.63 13.84 -8.08
CA TYR A 298 -13.15 15.18 -8.43
C TYR A 298 -12.19 15.73 -7.38
N ASN A 299 -12.52 15.61 -6.09
CA ASN A 299 -11.69 16.08 -4.99
C ASN A 299 -10.32 15.39 -4.97
N ILE A 300 -10.27 14.07 -5.27
CA ILE A 300 -9.01 13.32 -5.41
C ILE A 300 -8.13 13.98 -6.46
N ILE A 301 -8.64 14.11 -7.70
CA ILE A 301 -7.83 14.60 -8.82
C ILE A 301 -7.48 16.08 -8.65
N LYS A 302 -8.40 16.90 -8.15
CA LYS A 302 -8.16 18.33 -7.92
C LYS A 302 -7.04 18.58 -6.92
N GLN A 303 -6.96 17.79 -5.85
CA GLN A 303 -6.03 18.04 -4.76
C GLN A 303 -4.74 17.23 -4.86
N VAL A 304 -4.81 16.01 -5.40
CA VAL A 304 -3.66 15.10 -5.47
C VAL A 304 -3.18 14.90 -6.91
N GLY A 305 -4.10 14.74 -7.85
CA GLY A 305 -3.80 14.41 -9.24
C GLY A 305 -4.11 12.95 -9.57
N ASN A 306 -3.80 12.54 -10.81
CA ASN A 306 -3.94 11.17 -11.26
C ASN A 306 -2.71 10.31 -10.88
N TYR A 307 -2.76 8.99 -11.16
CA TYR A 307 -1.67 8.07 -10.84
C TYR A 307 -0.36 8.45 -11.55
N GLY A 308 -0.42 8.82 -12.82
CA GLY A 308 0.76 9.23 -13.60
C GLY A 308 1.43 10.46 -13.03
N GLU A 309 0.66 11.47 -12.60
CA GLU A 309 1.20 12.68 -11.98
C GLU A 309 1.93 12.33 -10.67
N SER A 310 1.33 11.46 -9.83
CA SER A 310 1.96 11.00 -8.59
C SER A 310 3.23 10.18 -8.87
N TYR A 311 3.20 9.28 -9.84
CA TYR A 311 4.38 8.49 -10.23
C TYR A 311 5.53 9.39 -10.69
N GLU A 312 5.27 10.27 -11.66
CA GLU A 312 6.30 11.14 -12.26
C GLU A 312 6.90 12.12 -11.24
N ALA A 313 6.09 12.63 -10.33
CA ALA A 313 6.55 13.57 -9.30
C ALA A 313 7.41 12.90 -8.21
N ASN A 314 7.16 11.62 -7.90
CA ASN A 314 7.79 10.97 -6.76
C ASN A 314 8.94 10.02 -7.13
N VAL A 315 8.78 9.21 -8.17
CA VAL A 315 9.73 8.16 -8.55
C VAL A 315 10.15 8.21 -10.02
N GLY A 316 9.50 9.00 -10.84
CA GLY A 316 9.70 9.08 -12.29
C GLY A 316 11.12 9.42 -12.72
N PRO A 317 11.43 9.33 -14.03
CA PRO A 317 12.79 9.49 -14.58
C PRO A 317 13.46 10.83 -14.24
N LYS A 318 12.68 11.86 -13.96
CA LYS A 318 13.18 13.22 -13.63
C LYS A 318 13.45 13.39 -12.12
N THR A 319 13.14 12.41 -11.29
CA THR A 319 13.41 12.44 -9.85
C THR A 319 14.77 11.82 -9.53
N PRO A 320 15.34 12.03 -8.33
CA PRO A 320 16.55 11.33 -7.92
C PRO A 320 16.42 9.80 -7.91
N VAL A 321 15.21 9.25 -7.76
CA VAL A 321 14.93 7.80 -7.82
C VAL A 321 15.06 7.28 -9.24
N GLY A 322 14.56 8.01 -10.23
CA GLY A 322 14.85 7.83 -11.65
C GLY A 322 14.24 6.56 -12.28
N LEU A 323 13.01 6.16 -11.91
CA LEU A 323 12.38 4.94 -12.41
C LEU A 323 11.57 5.18 -13.68
N ALA A 324 11.82 4.37 -14.70
CA ALA A 324 10.89 4.24 -15.81
C ALA A 324 9.61 3.49 -15.36
N ARG A 325 8.47 3.81 -15.98
CA ARG A 325 7.16 3.22 -15.65
C ARG A 325 7.16 1.68 -15.77
N GLY A 326 7.71 1.11 -16.84
CA GLY A 326 7.72 -0.34 -17.06
C GLY A 326 6.32 -0.96 -16.91
N LEU A 327 6.17 -1.98 -16.07
CA LEU A 327 4.88 -2.61 -15.76
C LEU A 327 3.87 -1.63 -15.15
N ASN A 328 4.33 -0.55 -14.54
CA ASN A 328 3.48 0.50 -13.96
C ASN A 328 2.94 1.50 -15.00
N GLN A 329 3.08 1.23 -16.29
CA GLN A 329 2.36 1.93 -17.34
C GLN A 329 0.91 1.46 -17.43
N LEU A 330 0.04 2.33 -17.96
CA LEU A 330 -1.31 1.94 -18.34
C LEU A 330 -1.29 0.78 -19.36
N TRP A 331 -2.30 -0.06 -19.30
CA TRP A 331 -2.48 -1.17 -20.25
C TRP A 331 -2.50 -0.71 -21.70
N THR A 332 -3.05 0.49 -21.97
CA THR A 332 -3.05 1.14 -23.29
C THR A 332 -1.66 1.58 -23.77
N LYS A 333 -0.66 1.59 -22.89
CA LYS A 333 0.72 2.01 -23.14
C LYS A 333 1.74 0.89 -22.88
N GLY A 334 1.28 -0.37 -22.90
CA GLY A 334 2.14 -1.55 -22.76
C GLY A 334 2.50 -1.95 -21.33
N GLY A 335 1.88 -1.36 -20.33
CA GLY A 335 1.97 -1.80 -18.93
C GLY A 335 0.82 -2.72 -18.52
N ILE A 336 0.61 -2.86 -17.21
CA ILE A 336 -0.44 -3.70 -16.64
C ILE A 336 -1.32 -2.95 -15.64
N LEU A 337 -1.20 -1.63 -15.54
CA LEU A 337 -2.17 -0.84 -14.79
C LEU A 337 -3.48 -0.82 -15.55
N TYR A 338 -4.51 -1.40 -14.92
CA TYR A 338 -5.84 -1.56 -15.49
C TYR A 338 -6.86 -1.32 -14.37
N ALA A 339 -7.60 -0.23 -14.45
CA ALA A 339 -8.68 0.08 -13.52
C ALA A 339 -10.03 -0.35 -14.09
N PRO A 340 -10.93 -0.93 -13.28
CA PRO A 340 -12.33 -1.09 -13.69
C PRO A 340 -12.99 0.27 -13.84
N PRO A 341 -13.91 0.44 -14.82
CA PRO A 341 -14.51 1.73 -15.14
C PRO A 341 -15.45 2.23 -14.02
N VAL A 342 -15.44 3.53 -13.78
CA VAL A 342 -16.37 4.22 -12.87
C VAL A 342 -17.73 4.36 -13.57
N ARG A 343 -18.68 3.49 -13.17
CA ARG A 343 -20.05 3.43 -13.73
C ARG A 343 -21.11 3.22 -12.66
#